data_a37d8c03e8540dd6757bbb8ad23bfba3
#
_entry.id   a37d8c03e8540dd6757bbb8ad23bfba3
#
_cell.length_a   1.000
_cell.length_b   1.000
_cell.length_c   1.000
_cell.angle_alpha   90.00
_cell.angle_beta   90.00
_cell.angle_gamma   90.00
#
_symmetry.space_group_name_H-M   'P 1'
#
loop_
_entity.id
_entity.type
_entity.pdbx_description
1 polymer ?
#
loop_
_entity_poly.entity_id
_entity_poly.type
_entity_poly.pdbx_seq_one_letter_code
_entity_poly.pdbx_strand_id
1 'polypeptide(L)'
;MTLQDSAEVVAIDLEKQVIIWRMPTGPVPAGLWMTPKDQYLLVGITGADYVQVIDWRNRKEIKRIKTANGAHNFRPLGDKKHVFVTNRVASTISLLNMQTLEKVGDITGLPAGPDDMELTPDGKTLWVTLRFSKKVGVIDVPSMKLIDVIPVGRSPHGVFFYPRASWE
;
A
#
# COMPACT_ATOMS: atom_id res chain seq x y z
N MET A 1 4.86 -11.90 5.60
CA MET A 1 5.97 -10.93 5.79
C MET A 1 6.76 -10.85 4.50
N THR A 2 7.20 -9.66 4.10
CA THR A 2 8.10 -9.45 2.96
C THR A 2 9.56 -9.42 3.44
N LEU A 3 10.45 -9.96 2.62
CA LEU A 3 11.89 -9.96 2.82
C LEU A 3 12.52 -9.21 1.65
N GLN A 4 12.93 -7.95 1.89
CA GLN A 4 13.35 -7.03 0.82
C GLN A 4 14.61 -7.51 0.10
N ASP A 5 15.63 -7.93 0.85
CA ASP A 5 16.94 -8.28 0.29
C ASP A 5 16.90 -9.59 -0.51
N SER A 6 16.11 -10.58 -0.05
CA SER A 6 15.96 -11.86 -0.76
C SER A 6 14.84 -11.85 -1.81
N ALA A 7 14.09 -10.73 -1.94
CA ALA A 7 12.95 -10.61 -2.85
C ALA A 7 11.93 -11.76 -2.68
N GLU A 8 11.48 -11.96 -1.44
CA GLU A 8 10.54 -13.02 -1.08
C GLU A 8 9.37 -12.49 -0.25
N VAL A 9 8.27 -13.21 -0.30
CA VAL A 9 7.22 -13.21 0.72
C VAL A 9 7.21 -14.54 1.45
N VAL A 10 7.04 -14.50 2.78
CA VAL A 10 6.99 -15.70 3.62
C VAL A 10 5.72 -15.70 4.46
N ALA A 11 5.14 -16.87 4.66
CA ALA A 11 4.12 -17.12 5.67
C ALA A 11 4.73 -17.78 6.90
N ILE A 12 4.32 -17.30 8.07
CA ILE A 12 4.82 -17.76 9.37
C ILE A 12 3.64 -18.25 10.19
N ASP A 13 3.74 -19.47 10.71
CA ASP A 13 2.84 -19.96 11.76
C ASP A 13 3.23 -19.27 13.07
N LEU A 14 2.32 -18.46 13.61
CA LEU A 14 2.60 -17.67 14.81
C LEU A 14 2.60 -18.49 16.10
N GLU A 15 1.90 -19.62 16.13
CA GLU A 15 1.88 -20.51 17.30
C GLU A 15 3.17 -21.35 17.33
N LYS A 16 3.55 -21.91 16.21
CA LYS A 16 4.75 -22.77 16.08
C LYS A 16 6.03 -21.96 15.85
N GLN A 17 5.91 -20.69 15.49
CA GLN A 17 7.01 -19.79 15.16
C GLN A 17 7.93 -20.33 14.04
N VAL A 18 7.34 -20.96 13.03
CA VAL A 18 8.06 -21.53 11.90
C VAL A 18 7.57 -20.93 10.57
N ILE A 19 8.46 -20.89 9.59
CA ILE A 19 8.08 -20.53 8.22
C ILE A 19 7.33 -21.71 7.59
N ILE A 20 6.07 -21.46 7.17
CA ILE A 20 5.23 -22.48 6.53
C ILE A 20 5.58 -22.62 5.05
N TRP A 21 5.80 -21.48 4.39
CA TRP A 21 6.20 -21.43 2.97
C TRP A 21 6.91 -20.12 2.62
N ARG A 22 7.64 -20.16 1.52
CA ARG A 22 8.29 -19.02 0.87
C ARG A 22 7.89 -18.95 -0.59
N MET A 23 7.83 -17.73 -1.13
CA MET A 23 7.56 -17.50 -2.55
C MET A 23 8.38 -16.30 -3.04
N PRO A 24 9.02 -16.40 -4.23
CA PRO A 24 9.72 -15.28 -4.82
C PRO A 24 8.77 -14.15 -5.23
N THR A 25 9.25 -12.92 -5.14
CA THR A 25 8.56 -11.72 -5.58
C THR A 25 9.40 -10.92 -6.57
N GLY A 26 8.89 -9.79 -7.03
CA GLY A 26 9.72 -8.77 -7.66
C GLY A 26 10.70 -8.13 -6.66
N PRO A 27 11.59 -7.25 -7.14
CA PRO A 27 12.66 -6.66 -6.32
C PRO A 27 12.12 -5.73 -5.24
N VAL A 28 12.73 -5.79 -4.06
CA VAL A 28 12.41 -4.93 -2.90
C VAL A 28 10.91 -4.94 -2.55
N PRO A 29 10.31 -6.11 -2.23
CA PRO A 29 8.93 -6.18 -1.80
C PRO A 29 8.73 -5.44 -0.48
N ALA A 30 7.64 -4.69 -0.34
CA ALA A 30 7.36 -3.88 0.85
C ALA A 30 6.00 -4.23 1.48
N GLY A 31 5.01 -3.37 1.34
CA GLY A 31 3.70 -3.55 1.96
C GLY A 31 2.95 -4.78 1.45
N LEU A 32 2.08 -5.29 2.32
CA LEU A 32 1.21 -6.42 2.05
C LEU A 32 -0.24 -6.02 2.33
N TRP A 33 -1.15 -6.51 1.51
CA TRP A 33 -2.58 -6.38 1.77
C TRP A 33 -3.35 -7.60 1.28
N MET A 34 -4.33 -8.08 2.06
CA MET A 34 -5.24 -9.14 1.64
C MET A 34 -6.47 -8.53 0.97
N THR A 35 -6.86 -9.07 -0.18
CA THR A 35 -8.12 -8.70 -0.81
C THR A 35 -9.31 -9.24 0.00
N PRO A 36 -10.53 -8.69 -0.16
CA PRO A 36 -11.71 -9.17 0.57
C PRO A 36 -11.88 -10.68 0.48
N LYS A 37 -12.34 -11.30 1.59
CA LYS A 37 -12.50 -12.76 1.76
C LYS A 37 -11.18 -13.52 1.65
N ASP A 38 -10.05 -12.85 1.89
CA ASP A 38 -8.70 -13.44 1.83
C ASP A 38 -8.42 -14.16 0.51
N GLN A 39 -8.95 -13.63 -0.59
CA GLN A 39 -8.85 -14.30 -1.89
C GLN A 39 -7.43 -14.26 -2.44
N TYR A 40 -6.80 -13.08 -2.43
CA TYR A 40 -5.47 -12.86 -2.96
C TYR A 40 -4.63 -12.01 -2.00
N LEU A 41 -3.33 -12.20 -2.07
CA LEU A 41 -2.35 -11.35 -1.40
C LEU A 41 -1.78 -10.34 -2.41
N LEU A 42 -1.88 -9.06 -2.10
CA LEU A 42 -1.24 -7.97 -2.81
C LEU A 42 0.12 -7.68 -2.19
N VAL A 43 1.14 -7.53 -3.01
CA VAL A 43 2.51 -7.19 -2.57
C VAL A 43 2.98 -5.95 -3.34
N GLY A 44 3.30 -4.88 -2.64
CA GLY A 44 3.90 -3.68 -3.22
C GLY A 44 5.36 -3.95 -3.58
N ILE A 45 5.73 -3.76 -4.84
CA ILE A 45 7.10 -3.98 -5.32
C ILE A 45 7.81 -2.64 -5.47
N THR A 46 8.51 -2.24 -4.42
CA THR A 46 9.16 -0.90 -4.36
C THR A 46 10.31 -0.76 -5.36
N GLY A 47 10.97 -1.85 -5.71
CA GLY A 47 12.01 -1.85 -6.75
C GLY A 47 11.47 -1.84 -8.18
N ALA A 48 10.14 -1.70 -8.37
CA ALA A 48 9.49 -1.70 -9.67
C ALA A 48 8.24 -0.79 -9.68
N ASP A 49 7.41 -0.92 -10.72
CA ASP A 49 6.24 -0.08 -10.99
C ASP A 49 4.92 -0.87 -10.94
N TYR A 50 4.83 -1.91 -10.10
CA TYR A 50 3.64 -2.75 -10.03
C TYR A 50 3.36 -3.29 -8.63
N VAL A 51 2.13 -3.70 -8.43
CA VAL A 51 1.69 -4.56 -7.34
C VAL A 51 1.60 -5.99 -7.85
N GLN A 52 2.28 -6.90 -7.19
CA GLN A 52 2.20 -8.34 -7.46
C GLN A 52 0.98 -8.93 -6.78
N VAL A 53 0.16 -9.68 -7.52
CA VAL A 53 -1.03 -10.35 -7.02
C VAL A 53 -0.74 -11.85 -6.91
N ILE A 54 -0.87 -12.38 -5.70
CA ILE A 54 -0.53 -13.77 -5.39
C ILE A 54 -1.79 -14.52 -4.94
N ASP A 55 -2.06 -15.63 -5.60
CA ASP A 55 -2.88 -16.71 -5.02
C ASP A 55 -2.01 -17.42 -3.95
N TRP A 56 -2.17 -16.97 -2.71
CA TRP A 56 -1.32 -17.44 -1.61
C TRP A 56 -1.59 -18.89 -1.22
N ARG A 57 -2.79 -19.42 -1.50
CA ARG A 57 -3.14 -20.83 -1.24
C ARG A 57 -2.41 -21.76 -2.20
N ASN A 58 -2.38 -21.38 -3.47
CA ASN A 58 -1.69 -22.14 -4.52
C ASN A 58 -0.22 -21.69 -4.70
N ARG A 59 0.24 -20.65 -3.99
CA ARG A 59 1.59 -20.08 -4.04
C ARG A 59 1.98 -19.69 -5.47
N LYS A 60 1.09 -18.98 -6.16
CA LYS A 60 1.27 -18.63 -7.56
C LYS A 60 1.00 -17.14 -7.77
N GLU A 61 1.91 -16.46 -8.50
CA GLU A 61 1.61 -15.14 -9.06
C GLU A 61 0.54 -15.30 -10.14
N ILE A 62 -0.54 -14.52 -10.05
CA ILE A 62 -1.64 -14.55 -11.03
C ILE A 62 -1.73 -13.30 -11.87
N LYS A 63 -1.22 -12.16 -11.37
CA LYS A 63 -1.29 -10.88 -12.07
C LYS A 63 -0.25 -9.89 -11.52
N ARG A 64 0.16 -8.96 -12.35
CA ARG A 64 0.84 -7.72 -11.95
C ARG A 64 -0.05 -6.55 -12.31
N ILE A 65 -0.40 -5.73 -11.33
CA ILE A 65 -1.16 -4.51 -11.55
C ILE A 65 -0.16 -3.37 -11.70
N LYS A 66 -0.06 -2.81 -12.89
CA LYS A 66 0.84 -1.68 -13.13
C LYS A 66 0.36 -0.45 -12.36
N THR A 67 1.24 0.14 -11.57
CA THR A 67 1.03 1.36 -10.79
C THR A 67 1.93 2.48 -11.31
N ALA A 68 2.82 2.98 -10.46
CA ALA A 68 3.95 3.82 -10.82
C ALA A 68 5.16 3.38 -10.00
N ASN A 69 6.34 3.93 -10.27
CA ASN A 69 7.58 3.50 -9.64
C ASN A 69 7.53 3.60 -8.11
N GLY A 70 7.95 2.50 -7.47
CA GLY A 70 8.06 2.44 -6.02
C GLY A 70 6.78 2.05 -5.31
N ALA A 71 5.97 1.12 -5.86
CA ALA A 71 4.77 0.59 -5.19
C ALA A 71 5.14 0.07 -3.80
N HIS A 72 4.56 0.68 -2.73
CA HIS A 72 5.09 0.48 -1.39
C HIS A 72 4.05 0.01 -0.39
N ASN A 73 3.20 0.87 0.12
CA ASN A 73 2.27 0.55 1.20
C ASN A 73 0.81 0.68 0.78
N PHE A 74 -0.07 0.02 1.52
CA PHE A 74 -1.50 -0.08 1.21
C PHE A 74 -2.36 0.55 2.29
N ARG A 75 -3.49 1.15 1.87
CA ARG A 75 -4.57 1.56 2.76
C ARG A 75 -5.93 1.34 2.08
N PRO A 76 -6.80 0.47 2.63
CA PRO A 76 -8.14 0.26 2.06
C PRO A 76 -8.99 1.52 2.20
N LEU A 77 -9.87 1.75 1.23
CA LEU A 77 -10.81 2.87 1.23
C LEU A 77 -11.98 2.66 2.25
N GLY A 78 -12.15 1.46 2.77
CA GLY A 78 -13.26 1.11 3.69
C GLY A 78 -14.51 0.58 2.99
N ASP A 79 -14.57 0.62 1.67
CA ASP A 79 -15.70 0.15 0.86
C ASP A 79 -15.64 -1.35 0.49
N LYS A 80 -14.70 -2.10 1.05
CA LYS A 80 -14.43 -3.53 0.75
C LYS A 80 -14.12 -3.81 -0.72
N LYS A 81 -13.76 -2.78 -1.49
CA LYS A 81 -13.53 -2.87 -2.93
C LYS A 81 -12.23 -2.21 -3.36
N HIS A 82 -11.92 -1.05 -2.81
CA HIS A 82 -10.78 -0.25 -3.25
C HIS A 82 -9.66 -0.19 -2.21
N VAL A 83 -8.44 -0.08 -2.69
CA VAL A 83 -7.23 0.10 -1.87
C VAL A 83 -6.31 1.13 -2.51
N PHE A 84 -5.82 2.08 -1.71
CA PHE A 84 -4.76 2.99 -2.09
C PHE A 84 -3.40 2.29 -2.01
N VAL A 85 -2.50 2.64 -2.92
CA VAL A 85 -1.10 2.18 -2.96
C VAL A 85 -0.19 3.38 -3.14
N THR A 86 0.72 3.61 -2.19
CA THR A 86 1.76 4.63 -2.38
C THR A 86 2.78 4.19 -3.41
N ASN A 87 3.17 5.11 -4.30
CA ASN A 87 4.25 4.94 -5.25
C ASN A 87 5.39 5.88 -4.82
N ARG A 88 6.24 5.40 -3.92
CA ARG A 88 7.21 6.19 -3.18
C ARG A 88 8.18 6.96 -4.07
N VAL A 89 8.65 6.34 -5.15
CA VAL A 89 9.61 6.93 -6.09
C VAL A 89 8.94 7.89 -7.06
N ALA A 90 7.76 7.53 -7.57
CA ALA A 90 7.00 8.35 -8.51
C ALA A 90 6.26 9.52 -7.85
N SER A 91 6.20 9.58 -6.51
CA SER A 91 5.48 10.61 -5.76
C SER A 91 3.99 10.71 -6.12
N THR A 92 3.35 9.54 -6.24
CA THR A 92 1.92 9.40 -6.52
C THR A 92 1.28 8.36 -5.60
N ILE A 93 -0.05 8.30 -5.60
CA ILE A 93 -0.81 7.22 -4.96
C ILE A 93 -1.76 6.65 -6.00
N SER A 94 -1.70 5.34 -6.23
CA SER A 94 -2.63 4.64 -7.11
C SER A 94 -3.84 4.14 -6.33
N LEU A 95 -5.03 4.18 -6.93
CA LEU A 95 -6.24 3.53 -6.43
C LEU A 95 -6.48 2.26 -7.23
N LEU A 96 -6.54 1.12 -6.56
CA LEU A 96 -6.79 -0.19 -7.16
C LEU A 96 -8.16 -0.72 -6.77
N ASN A 97 -8.81 -1.43 -7.68
CA ASN A 97 -9.99 -2.25 -7.40
C ASN A 97 -9.53 -3.67 -7.07
N MET A 98 -9.78 -4.12 -5.84
CA MET A 98 -9.37 -5.44 -5.36
C MET A 98 -10.23 -6.59 -5.91
N GLN A 99 -11.39 -6.31 -6.51
CA GLN A 99 -12.25 -7.34 -7.11
C GLN A 99 -11.88 -7.61 -8.56
N THR A 100 -11.63 -6.53 -9.35
CA THR A 100 -11.23 -6.67 -10.76
C THR A 100 -9.71 -6.81 -10.92
N LEU A 101 -8.95 -6.53 -9.87
CA LEU A 101 -7.48 -6.49 -9.87
C LEU A 101 -6.94 -5.52 -10.93
N GLU A 102 -7.50 -4.30 -10.95
CA GLU A 102 -7.14 -3.25 -11.90
C GLU A 102 -6.90 -1.92 -11.20
N LYS A 103 -6.06 -1.09 -11.79
CA LYS A 103 -5.90 0.30 -11.37
C LYS A 103 -7.05 1.13 -11.93
N VAL A 104 -7.69 1.93 -11.07
CA VAL A 104 -8.83 2.79 -11.42
C VAL A 104 -8.52 4.28 -11.42
N GLY A 105 -7.42 4.69 -10.82
CA GLY A 105 -7.01 6.09 -10.79
C GLY A 105 -5.69 6.33 -10.09
N ASP A 106 -5.22 7.58 -10.14
CA ASP A 106 -4.01 8.04 -9.45
C ASP A 106 -4.24 9.41 -8.80
N ILE A 107 -3.66 9.63 -7.63
CA ILE A 107 -3.46 10.94 -7.02
C ILE A 107 -2.07 11.41 -7.38
N THR A 108 -1.97 12.56 -8.00
CA THR A 108 -0.72 13.15 -8.49
C THR A 108 -0.45 14.51 -7.84
N GLY A 109 0.70 15.11 -8.14
CA GLY A 109 1.06 16.42 -7.58
C GLY A 109 1.46 16.38 -6.10
N LEU A 110 1.81 15.22 -5.58
CA LEU A 110 2.28 15.07 -4.20
C LEU A 110 3.74 15.48 -4.08
N PRO A 111 4.16 16.08 -2.94
CA PRO A 111 5.57 16.18 -2.59
C PRO A 111 6.23 14.80 -2.49
N ALA A 112 7.55 14.76 -2.63
CA ALA A 112 8.31 13.51 -2.78
C ALA A 112 8.19 12.54 -1.60
N GLY A 113 8.05 11.26 -1.95
CA GLY A 113 8.16 10.12 -1.05
C GLY A 113 6.91 9.78 -0.25
N PRO A 114 5.70 9.65 -0.87
CA PRO A 114 4.54 9.09 -0.15
C PRO A 114 4.88 7.69 0.36
N ASP A 115 4.70 7.47 1.67
CA ASP A 115 5.19 6.27 2.34
C ASP A 115 4.04 5.51 3.02
N ASP A 116 3.58 5.96 4.17
CA ASP A 116 2.46 5.35 4.88
C ASP A 116 1.23 6.24 4.85
N MET A 117 0.05 5.64 5.01
CA MET A 117 -1.23 6.33 4.86
C MET A 117 -2.22 5.88 5.93
N GLU A 118 -3.08 6.81 6.37
CA GLU A 118 -4.23 6.50 7.20
C GLU A 118 -5.45 7.33 6.79
N LEU A 119 -6.64 6.72 6.81
CA LEU A 119 -7.91 7.41 6.61
C LEU A 119 -8.45 7.96 7.93
N THR A 120 -9.07 9.13 7.88
CA THR A 120 -9.88 9.61 9.00
C THR A 120 -11.05 8.67 9.27
N PRO A 121 -11.60 8.63 10.51
CA PRO A 121 -12.72 7.75 10.85
C PRO A 121 -13.95 7.89 9.97
N ASP A 122 -14.18 9.07 9.40
CA ASP A 122 -15.27 9.34 8.46
C ASP A 122 -14.95 8.99 7.01
N GLY A 123 -13.73 8.52 6.72
CA GLY A 123 -13.25 8.15 5.39
C GLY A 123 -13.10 9.29 4.39
N LYS A 124 -13.23 10.57 4.84
CA LYS A 124 -13.23 11.72 3.93
C LYS A 124 -11.86 12.25 3.59
N THR A 125 -10.89 12.07 4.47
CA THR A 125 -9.52 12.48 4.20
C THR A 125 -8.53 11.34 4.38
N LEU A 126 -7.55 11.28 3.48
CA LEU A 126 -6.42 10.38 3.54
C LEU A 126 -5.19 11.19 3.92
N TRP A 127 -4.56 10.82 5.02
CA TRP A 127 -3.31 11.42 5.48
C TRP A 127 -2.16 10.55 5.03
N VAL A 128 -1.13 11.16 4.44
CA VAL A 128 0.02 10.46 3.90
C VAL A 128 1.33 11.07 4.40
N THR A 129 2.22 10.24 4.90
CA THR A 129 3.59 10.67 5.22
C THR A 129 4.38 10.83 3.93
N LEU A 130 5.04 11.98 3.79
CA LEU A 130 5.84 12.37 2.62
C LEU A 130 7.31 12.35 3.03
N ARG A 131 7.86 11.16 3.08
CA ARG A 131 9.13 10.83 3.74
C ARG A 131 10.29 11.67 3.27
N PHE A 132 10.44 11.85 1.95
CA PHE A 132 11.57 12.58 1.38
C PHE A 132 11.40 14.10 1.45
N SER A 133 10.16 14.55 1.63
CA SER A 133 9.79 15.97 1.75
C SER A 133 9.70 16.47 3.19
N LYS A 134 9.84 15.61 4.20
CA LYS A 134 9.68 15.95 5.63
C LYS A 134 8.32 16.59 5.91
N LYS A 135 7.24 16.01 5.38
CA LYS A 135 5.88 16.54 5.42
C LYS A 135 4.87 15.42 5.65
N VAL A 136 3.67 15.84 6.03
CA VAL A 136 2.45 15.02 5.95
C VAL A 136 1.51 15.73 4.98
N GLY A 137 0.98 15.01 4.03
CA GLY A 137 -0.05 15.49 3.10
C GLY A 137 -1.44 15.11 3.58
N VAL A 138 -2.40 15.98 3.36
CA VAL A 138 -3.83 15.74 3.59
C VAL A 138 -4.53 15.74 2.23
N ILE A 139 -5.20 14.65 1.92
CA ILE A 139 -5.86 14.42 0.63
C ILE A 139 -7.37 14.34 0.88
N ASP A 140 -8.15 15.12 0.14
CA ASP A 140 -9.59 14.98 0.07
C ASP A 140 -9.94 13.75 -0.78
N VAL A 141 -10.55 12.74 -0.18
CA VAL A 141 -10.83 11.46 -0.83
C VAL A 141 -11.85 11.61 -1.96
N PRO A 142 -12.98 12.34 -1.81
CA PRO A 142 -13.95 12.52 -2.90
C PRO A 142 -13.36 13.14 -4.17
N SER A 143 -12.50 14.14 -4.04
CA SER A 143 -11.88 14.81 -5.18
C SER A 143 -10.55 14.21 -5.62
N MET A 144 -9.98 13.30 -4.82
CA MET A 144 -8.65 12.71 -5.03
C MET A 144 -7.54 13.77 -5.16
N LYS A 145 -7.62 14.87 -4.40
CA LYS A 145 -6.69 16.00 -4.47
C LYS A 145 -6.00 16.26 -3.13
N LEU A 146 -4.73 16.60 -3.22
CA LEU A 146 -3.98 17.15 -2.08
C LEU A 146 -4.59 18.52 -1.71
N ILE A 147 -5.03 18.69 -0.47
CA ILE A 147 -5.66 19.91 0.04
C ILE A 147 -4.82 20.63 1.08
N ASP A 148 -3.89 19.95 1.74
CA ASP A 148 -3.00 20.55 2.71
C ASP A 148 -1.68 19.80 2.86
N VAL A 149 -0.64 20.50 3.37
CA VAL A 149 0.70 19.93 3.58
C VAL A 149 1.29 20.49 4.87
N ILE A 150 1.56 19.63 5.82
CA ILE A 150 2.04 19.94 7.17
C ILE A 150 3.53 19.61 7.27
N PRO A 151 4.42 20.56 7.59
CA PRO A 151 5.82 20.28 7.84
C PRO A 151 6.01 19.47 9.13
N VAL A 152 6.90 18.45 9.08
CA VAL A 152 7.20 17.58 10.22
C VAL A 152 8.71 17.28 10.29
N GLY A 153 9.14 16.45 11.22
CA GLY A 153 10.53 16.01 11.36
C GLY A 153 11.05 15.20 10.17
N ARG A 154 12.31 14.79 10.25
CA ARG A 154 12.97 14.00 9.20
C ARG A 154 12.34 12.61 9.06
N SER A 155 12.19 12.15 7.82
CA SER A 155 11.83 10.78 7.48
C SER A 155 10.54 10.30 8.17
N PRO A 156 9.41 11.04 8.09
CA PRO A 156 8.15 10.56 8.64
C PRO A 156 7.78 9.24 7.97
N HIS A 157 7.32 8.27 8.77
CA HIS A 157 6.97 6.94 8.27
C HIS A 157 5.52 6.61 8.60
N GLY A 158 5.21 6.26 9.84
CA GLY A 158 3.86 5.86 10.23
C GLY A 158 2.94 7.05 10.49
N VAL A 159 1.65 6.89 10.18
CA VAL A 159 0.55 7.76 10.57
C VAL A 159 -0.64 6.91 11.02
N PHE A 160 -1.35 7.34 12.06
CA PHE A 160 -2.41 6.54 12.66
C PHE A 160 -3.48 7.41 13.32
N PHE A 161 -4.77 7.07 13.10
CA PHE A 161 -5.91 7.63 13.82
C PHE A 161 -6.62 6.56 14.65
N TYR A 162 -7.13 6.98 15.82
CA TYR A 162 -7.95 6.14 16.67
C TYR A 162 -9.33 6.79 16.88
N PRO A 163 -10.46 6.09 16.66
CA PRO A 163 -10.55 4.72 16.10
C PRO A 163 -10.17 4.67 14.61
N ARG A 164 -9.70 3.53 14.15
CA ARG A 164 -9.36 3.31 12.74
C ARG A 164 -10.61 3.19 11.89
N ALA A 165 -10.74 4.02 10.87
CA ALA A 165 -11.85 3.97 9.91
C ALA A 165 -11.79 2.77 8.97
N SER A 166 -10.64 2.14 8.78
CA SER A 166 -10.38 1.19 7.70
C SER A 166 -10.36 -0.29 8.10
N TRP A 167 -10.88 -0.63 9.28
CA TRP A 167 -10.85 -2.01 9.79
C TRP A 167 -12.17 -2.76 9.66
N GLU A 168 -13.23 -2.10 9.16
CA GLU A 168 -14.55 -2.72 8.93
C GLU A 168 -14.76 -3.19 7.49
#